data_033d07007d8678f603d4809dffbe85ca
#
_entry.id   033d07007d8678f603d4809dffbe85ca
#
_cell.length_a   1.000
_cell.length_b   1.000
_cell.length_c   1.000
_cell.angle_alpha   90.00
_cell.angle_beta   90.00
_cell.angle_gamma   90.00
#
_symmetry.space_group_name_H-M   'P 1'
#
loop_
_entity.id
_entity.type
_entity.pdbx_description
1 polymer ?
#
loop_
_entity_poly.entity_id
_entity_poly.type
_entity_poly.pdbx_seq_one_letter_code
_entity_poly.pdbx_strand_id
1 'polypeptide(L)'
;MRSSLALKATFFGSNGWEDCTITEASRNGFGIQFYTHEKIKEGSLIHFRILLPSEPNPVEVNASLTWIEQQDGYFVGGVDWFQIY
;
A
#
# COMPACT_ATOMS: atom_id res chain seq x y z
N MET A 1 11.92 -6.13 16.71
CA MET A 1 11.01 -7.21 16.30
C MET A 1 10.18 -6.79 15.12
N ARG A 2 10.10 -7.63 14.15
CA ARG A 2 9.36 -7.36 12.93
C ARG A 2 7.95 -7.94 13.06
N SER A 3 6.94 -7.08 12.91
CA SER A 3 5.57 -7.52 12.95
C SER A 3 5.08 -7.79 11.53
N SER A 4 4.57 -8.98 11.34
CA SER A 4 3.95 -9.36 10.08
C SER A 4 2.48 -8.99 10.14
N LEU A 5 2.00 -8.27 9.14
CA LEU A 5 0.62 -7.83 9.04
C LEU A 5 -0.02 -8.37 7.78
N ALA A 6 -1.35 -8.45 7.81
CA ALA A 6 -2.14 -8.76 6.63
C ALA A 6 -3.39 -7.91 6.67
N LEU A 7 -3.23 -6.61 6.43
CA LEU A 7 -4.34 -5.67 6.43
C LEU A 7 -4.84 -5.47 5.01
N LYS A 8 -6.16 -5.50 4.87
CA LYS A 8 -6.78 -5.19 3.58
C LYS A 8 -6.76 -3.70 3.34
N ALA A 9 -6.44 -3.32 2.11
CA ALA A 9 -6.43 -1.94 1.72
C ALA A 9 -6.77 -1.83 0.25
N THR A 10 -7.06 -0.62 -0.19
CA THR A 10 -7.21 -0.30 -1.60
C THR A 10 -6.36 0.89 -1.92
N PHE A 11 -5.92 0.98 -3.16
CA PHE A 11 -5.19 2.14 -3.63
C PHE A 11 -5.82 2.64 -4.93
N PHE A 12 -5.66 3.94 -5.18
CA PHE A 12 -6.23 4.55 -6.38
C PHE A 12 -5.23 4.45 -7.53
N GLY A 13 -5.56 3.61 -8.50
CA GLY A 13 -4.75 3.40 -9.70
C GLY A 13 -5.42 3.97 -10.93
N SER A 14 -4.85 3.70 -12.10
CA SER A 14 -5.35 4.21 -13.37
C SER A 14 -6.76 3.72 -13.69
N ASN A 15 -7.10 2.54 -13.22
CA ASN A 15 -8.41 1.94 -13.45
C ASN A 15 -9.35 2.09 -12.26
N GLY A 16 -9.07 3.01 -11.35
CA GLY A 16 -9.85 3.22 -10.15
C GLY A 16 -9.22 2.56 -8.94
N TRP A 17 -10.07 2.18 -7.98
CA TRP A 17 -9.59 1.56 -6.75
C TRP A 17 -9.25 0.10 -6.99
N GLU A 18 -8.05 -0.29 -6.57
CA GLU A 18 -7.56 -1.66 -6.70
C GLU A 18 -7.19 -2.21 -5.34
N ASP A 19 -7.39 -3.51 -5.15
CA ASP A 19 -7.10 -4.16 -3.89
C ASP A 19 -5.60 -4.34 -3.67
N CYS A 20 -5.17 -4.20 -2.43
CA CYS A 20 -3.82 -4.54 -2.03
C CYS A 20 -3.82 -5.03 -0.59
N THR A 21 -2.69 -5.57 -0.17
CA THR A 21 -2.50 -6.04 1.20
C THR A 21 -1.31 -5.31 1.79
N ILE A 22 -1.46 -4.82 3.00
CA ILE A 22 -0.35 -4.26 3.75
C ILE A 22 0.30 -5.40 4.52
N THR A 23 1.57 -5.66 4.22
CA THR A 23 2.28 -6.82 4.74
C THR A 23 3.10 -6.51 5.97
N GLU A 24 3.55 -5.27 6.12
CA GLU A 24 4.26 -4.84 7.32
C GLU A 24 4.15 -3.33 7.44
N ALA A 25 4.31 -2.83 8.65
CA ALA A 25 4.25 -1.40 8.91
C ALA A 25 5.38 -1.00 9.84
N SER A 26 5.85 0.23 9.68
CA SER A 26 6.88 0.81 10.50
C SER A 26 6.54 2.27 10.75
N ARG A 27 7.41 2.93 11.53
CA ARG A 27 7.27 4.36 11.79
C ARG A 27 7.28 5.19 10.51
N ASN A 28 8.07 4.77 9.52
CA ASN A 28 8.31 5.57 8.32
C ASN A 28 7.43 5.19 7.14
N GLY A 29 6.76 4.05 7.19
CA GLY A 29 5.95 3.61 6.06
C GLY A 29 5.43 2.20 6.25
N PHE A 30 5.09 1.58 5.13
CA PHE A 30 4.58 0.21 5.17
C PHE A 30 4.93 -0.53 3.88
N GLY A 31 4.91 -1.87 3.97
CA GLY A 31 5.07 -2.73 2.82
C GLY A 31 3.73 -3.09 2.23
N ILE A 32 3.67 -3.24 0.91
CA ILE A 32 2.45 -3.58 0.21
C ILE A 32 2.68 -4.76 -0.73
N GLN A 33 1.60 -5.50 -0.96
CA GLN A 33 1.54 -6.56 -1.96
C GLN A 33 0.28 -6.35 -2.78
N PHE A 34 0.41 -6.33 -4.09
CA PHE A 34 -0.74 -6.04 -4.94
C PHE A 34 -0.63 -6.77 -6.28
N TYR A 35 -1.79 -6.87 -6.93
CA TYR A 35 -1.92 -7.47 -8.25
C TYR A 35 -2.44 -6.40 -9.18
N THR A 36 -1.69 -6.08 -10.22
CA THR A 36 -2.12 -5.11 -11.21
C THR A 36 -1.44 -5.43 -12.54
N HIS A 37 -2.08 -5.03 -13.60
CA HIS A 37 -1.50 -5.15 -14.94
C HIS A 37 -0.60 -3.97 -15.27
N GLU A 38 -0.63 -2.94 -14.45
CA GLU A 38 0.15 -1.74 -14.69
C GLU A 38 1.32 -1.65 -13.71
N LYS A 39 2.47 -1.29 -14.26
CA LYS A 39 3.65 -1.05 -13.45
C LYS A 39 3.57 0.36 -12.88
N ILE A 40 3.61 0.46 -11.58
CA ILE A 40 3.64 1.74 -10.88
C ILE A 40 5.09 2.14 -10.70
N LYS A 41 5.41 3.38 -11.02
CA LYS A 41 6.79 3.86 -10.94
C LYS A 41 7.18 4.23 -9.52
N GLU A 42 8.44 3.96 -9.18
CA GLU A 42 9.02 4.46 -7.94
C GLU A 42 8.93 5.99 -7.92
N GLY A 43 8.67 6.52 -6.73
CA GLY A 43 8.47 7.96 -6.55
C GLY A 43 7.04 8.41 -6.74
N SER A 44 6.16 7.54 -7.20
CA SER A 44 4.74 7.87 -7.35
C SER A 44 4.09 8.09 -6.00
N LEU A 45 3.23 9.10 -5.95
CA LEU A 45 2.40 9.35 -4.78
C LEU A 45 1.11 8.58 -4.95
N ILE A 46 0.80 7.72 -3.99
CA ILE A 46 -0.34 6.82 -4.06
C ILE A 46 -1.27 7.08 -2.90
N HIS A 47 -2.56 7.15 -3.20
CA HIS A 47 -3.60 7.32 -2.19
C HIS A 47 -4.14 5.95 -1.79
N PHE A 48 -4.09 5.65 -0.50
CA PHE A 48 -4.55 4.38 0.06
C PHE A 48 -5.75 4.59 0.97
N ARG A 49 -6.62 3.59 0.97
CA ARG A 49 -7.66 3.41 1.99
C ARG A 49 -7.37 2.11 2.71
N ILE A 50 -7.09 2.22 3.99
CA ILE A 50 -6.67 1.08 4.81
C ILE A 50 -7.80 0.69 5.75
N LEU A 51 -8.17 -0.58 5.72
CA LEU A 51 -9.23 -1.10 6.58
C LEU A 51 -8.60 -1.64 7.87
N LEU A 52 -8.80 -0.92 8.96
CA LEU A 52 -8.33 -1.35 10.27
C LEU A 52 -9.44 -2.09 10.99
N PRO A 53 -9.13 -3.23 11.65
CA PRO A 53 -10.17 -4.01 12.34
C PRO A 53 -10.90 -3.23 13.43
N SER A 54 -10.23 -2.27 14.05
CA SER A 54 -10.78 -1.50 15.16
C SER A 54 -11.56 -0.26 14.74
N GLU A 55 -11.56 0.07 13.43
CA GLU A 55 -12.16 1.30 12.96
C GLU A 55 -13.31 1.01 12.00
N PRO A 56 -14.45 1.72 12.14
CA PRO A 56 -15.59 1.52 11.25
C PRO A 56 -15.37 2.11 9.86
N ASN A 57 -14.51 3.12 9.76
CA ASN A 57 -14.25 3.79 8.47
C ASN A 57 -12.81 3.55 8.05
N PRO A 58 -12.54 3.47 6.73
CA PRO A 58 -11.17 3.35 6.25
C PRO A 58 -10.33 4.55 6.65
N VAL A 59 -9.05 4.30 6.92
CA VAL A 59 -8.07 5.36 7.14
C VAL A 59 -7.47 5.71 5.78
N GLU A 60 -7.49 7.00 5.44
CA GLU A 60 -6.95 7.45 4.16
C GLU A 60 -5.56 8.04 4.37
N VAL A 61 -4.62 7.59 3.56
CA VAL A 61 -3.25 8.06 3.61
C VAL A 61 -2.72 8.27 2.21
N ASN A 62 -1.81 9.24 2.06
CA ASN A 62 -0.98 9.36 0.87
C ASN A 62 0.42 8.88 1.23
N ALA A 63 1.00 8.09 0.35
CA ALA A 63 2.32 7.54 0.57
C ALA A 63 3.10 7.54 -0.74
N SER A 64 4.40 7.66 -0.63
CA SER A 64 5.30 7.67 -1.77
C SER A 64 5.92 6.29 -1.95
N LEU A 65 5.82 5.75 -3.16
CA LEU A 65 6.41 4.44 -3.46
C LEU A 65 7.93 4.58 -3.55
N THR A 66 8.64 3.92 -2.63
CA THR A 66 10.09 4.01 -2.55
C THR A 66 10.80 2.91 -3.31
N TRP A 67 10.19 1.74 -3.39
CA TRP A 67 10.72 0.64 -4.18
C TRP A 67 9.60 -0.28 -4.58
N ILE A 68 9.80 -1.01 -5.67
CA ILE A 68 8.85 -1.99 -6.17
C ILE A 68 9.62 -3.14 -6.81
N GLU A 69 9.13 -4.34 -6.62
CA GLU A 69 9.74 -5.54 -7.18
C GLU A 69 8.63 -6.45 -7.69
N GLN A 70 8.79 -6.94 -8.89
CA GLN A 70 7.86 -7.89 -9.48
C GLN A 70 8.21 -9.29 -9.02
N GLN A 71 7.24 -9.97 -8.44
CA GLN A 71 7.33 -11.36 -8.08
C GLN A 71 6.55 -12.19 -9.08
N ASP A 72 6.48 -13.49 -8.83
CA ASP A 72 5.76 -14.40 -9.71
C ASP A 72 4.26 -14.22 -9.54
N GLY A 73 3.65 -13.42 -10.42
CA GLY A 73 2.22 -13.17 -10.42
C GLY A 73 1.74 -11.98 -9.61
N TYR A 74 2.65 -11.25 -8.96
CA TYR A 74 2.26 -10.10 -8.15
C TYR A 74 3.43 -9.14 -7.96
N PHE A 75 3.15 -8.00 -7.36
CA PHE A 75 4.17 -7.01 -7.03
C PHE A 75 4.26 -6.85 -5.52
N VAL A 76 5.47 -6.61 -5.04
CA VAL A 76 5.69 -6.16 -3.66
C VAL A 76 6.39 -4.81 -3.72
N GLY A 77 6.10 -3.97 -2.75
CA GLY A 77 6.70 -2.64 -2.71
C GLY A 77 6.75 -2.09 -1.31
N GLY A 78 7.48 -1.02 -1.16
CA GLY A 78 7.55 -0.26 0.07
C GLY A 78 7.15 1.17 -0.19
N VAL A 79 6.41 1.76 0.75
CA VAL A 79 5.97 3.14 0.66
C VAL A 79 6.33 3.87 1.93
N ASP A 80 6.63 5.15 1.80
CA ASP A 80 6.87 6.04 2.93
C ASP A 80 5.63 6.91 3.15
N TRP A 81 5.30 7.15 4.42
CA TRP A 81 4.20 8.05 4.76
C TRP A 81 4.47 9.44 4.19
N PHE A 82 3.46 9.99 3.56
CA PHE A 82 3.54 11.36 3.07
C PHE A 82 2.54 12.24 3.80
N GLN A 83 1.29 11.80 3.86
CA GLN A 83 0.23 12.56 4.50
C GLN A 83 -0.87 11.61 4.99
N ILE A 84 -1.32 11.82 6.21
CA ILE A 84 -2.40 11.05 6.81
C ILE A 84 -3.61 11.98 6.96
N TYR A 85 -4.74 11.55 6.47
CA TYR A 85 -5.99 12.29 6.57
C TYR A 85 -6.85 11.82 7.73
#